data_f17f24e743b202f5f055eb4b3d92dbb7
#
_entry.id   f17f24e743b202f5f055eb4b3d92dbb7
#
_cell.length_a   1.000
_cell.length_b   1.000
_cell.length_c   1.000
_cell.angle_alpha   90.00
_cell.angle_beta   90.00
_cell.angle_gamma   90.00
#
_symmetry.space_group_name_H-M   'P 1'
#
loop_
_entity.id
_entity.type
_entity.pdbx_description
1 polymer ?
#
loop_
_entity_poly.entity_id
_entity_poly.type
_entity_poly.pdbx_seq_one_letter_code
_entity_poly.pdbx_strand_id
1 'polypeptide(L)'
;SVRREVLDEDEALGEQTTFDPEVAMLKSAYRAVFREAFRSALGELTPRQRTLFRQHYIDGMTMEQMGLLYQVHRLTVFRWIEAARGEISEVTRKLMAEKLTAKDAEVASVLRMIQSQLDFSLRLELGSSSPSNDALK
;
A
#
# COMPACT_ATOMS: atom_id res chain seq x y z
N SER A 1 -3.16 3.18 -19.06
CA SER A 1 -3.95 2.82 -17.90
C SER A 1 -3.21 3.19 -16.62
N VAL A 2 -3.94 3.16 -15.54
CA VAL A 2 -3.36 3.54 -14.25
C VAL A 2 -2.18 2.63 -13.88
N ARG A 3 -2.34 1.35 -14.13
CA ARG A 3 -1.29 0.40 -13.81
C ARG A 3 0.00 0.70 -14.57
N ARG A 4 -0.14 1.03 -15.85
CA ARG A 4 1.02 1.36 -16.67
C ARG A 4 1.69 2.63 -16.18
N GLU A 5 0.91 3.61 -15.80
CA GLU A 5 1.47 4.85 -15.29
C GLU A 5 2.30 4.63 -14.04
N VAL A 6 1.83 3.78 -13.14
CA VAL A 6 2.58 3.47 -11.93
C VAL A 6 3.90 2.81 -12.26
N LEU A 7 3.89 1.86 -13.19
CA LEU A 7 5.11 1.19 -13.59
C LEU A 7 6.08 2.15 -14.27
N ASP A 8 5.55 3.04 -15.10
CA ASP A 8 6.38 4.01 -15.80
C ASP A 8 7.03 4.96 -14.81
N GLU A 9 6.28 5.39 -13.80
CA GLU A 9 6.83 6.27 -12.79
C GLU A 9 7.97 5.59 -12.03
N ASP A 10 7.78 4.34 -11.70
CA ASP A 10 8.79 3.57 -10.99
C ASP A 10 10.04 3.43 -11.83
N GLU A 11 9.87 3.15 -13.09
CA GLU A 11 11.00 3.04 -14.02
C GLU A 11 11.70 4.39 -14.19
N ALA A 12 10.91 5.45 -14.33
CA ALA A 12 11.47 6.78 -14.48
C ALA A 12 12.29 7.17 -13.27
N LEU A 13 11.82 6.87 -12.08
CA LEU A 13 12.58 7.15 -10.88
C LEU A 13 13.88 6.37 -10.86
N GLY A 14 13.84 5.13 -11.28
CA GLY A 14 15.02 4.31 -11.35
C GLY A 14 16.03 4.84 -12.34
N GLU A 15 15.53 5.31 -13.47
CA GLU A 15 16.40 5.83 -14.52
C GLU A 15 16.99 7.19 -14.15
N GLN A 16 16.24 8.00 -13.45
CA GLN A 16 16.70 9.34 -13.09
C GLN A 16 17.74 9.33 -12.00
N THR A 17 17.77 8.27 -11.23
CA THR A 17 18.67 8.17 -10.09
C THR A 17 20.00 7.59 -10.53
N THR A 18 21.07 8.37 -10.40
CA THR A 18 22.39 7.86 -10.61
C THR A 18 22.65 6.74 -9.62
N PHE A 19 23.18 5.63 -10.07
CA PHE A 19 23.42 4.50 -9.20
C PHE A 19 24.46 4.87 -8.13
N ASP A 20 24.08 4.82 -6.88
CA ASP A 20 24.94 5.06 -5.74
C ASP A 20 24.71 3.92 -4.78
N PRO A 21 25.74 3.08 -4.52
CA PRO A 21 25.57 1.94 -3.62
C PRO A 21 25.05 2.33 -2.23
N GLU A 22 25.51 3.45 -1.70
CA GLU A 22 25.04 3.87 -0.39
C GLU A 22 23.56 4.23 -0.39
N VAL A 23 23.15 4.96 -1.43
CA VAL A 23 21.74 5.32 -1.57
C VAL A 23 20.90 4.07 -1.80
N ALA A 24 21.41 3.14 -2.62
CA ALA A 24 20.70 1.90 -2.87
C ALA A 24 20.54 1.09 -1.58
N MET A 25 21.57 1.03 -0.77
CA MET A 25 21.51 0.30 0.51
C MET A 25 20.52 0.96 1.45
N LEU A 26 20.52 2.29 1.49
CA LEU A 26 19.62 3.03 2.34
C LEU A 26 18.17 2.79 1.94
N LYS A 27 17.91 2.88 0.63
CA LYS A 27 16.56 2.60 0.12
C LYS A 27 16.14 1.18 0.42
N SER A 28 17.06 0.23 0.30
CA SER A 28 16.76 -1.15 0.59
C SER A 28 16.41 -1.34 2.06
N ALA A 29 17.17 -0.70 2.94
CA ALA A 29 16.90 -0.78 4.38
C ALA A 29 15.53 -0.18 4.70
N TYR A 30 15.22 0.98 4.13
CA TYR A 30 13.94 1.61 4.35
C TYR A 30 12.80 0.76 3.80
N ARG A 31 13.02 0.13 2.67
CA ARG A 31 11.98 -0.73 2.10
C ARG A 31 11.69 -1.92 2.98
N ALA A 32 12.73 -2.51 3.56
CA ALA A 32 12.54 -3.63 4.47
C ALA A 32 11.74 -3.21 5.68
N VAL A 33 12.09 -2.07 6.26
CA VAL A 33 11.36 -1.55 7.41
C VAL A 33 9.93 -1.20 7.03
N PHE A 34 9.76 -0.58 5.87
CA PHE A 34 8.43 -0.25 5.38
C PHE A 34 7.59 -1.51 5.21
N ARG A 35 8.14 -2.53 4.56
CA ARG A 35 7.39 -3.76 4.32
C ARG A 35 6.92 -4.39 5.61
N GLU A 36 7.80 -4.44 6.59
CA GLU A 36 7.46 -5.02 7.88
C GLU A 36 6.40 -4.19 8.60
N ALA A 37 6.57 -2.88 8.60
CA ALA A 37 5.60 -1.98 9.21
C ALA A 37 4.25 -2.07 8.49
N PHE A 38 4.30 -2.13 7.16
CA PHE A 38 3.11 -2.21 6.34
C PHE A 38 2.35 -3.51 6.63
N ARG A 39 3.06 -4.62 6.72
CA ARG A 39 2.42 -5.90 7.07
C ARG A 39 1.76 -5.85 8.43
N SER A 40 2.43 -5.23 9.39
CA SER A 40 1.86 -5.07 10.71
C SER A 40 0.59 -4.23 10.66
N ALA A 41 0.64 -3.15 9.88
CA ALA A 41 -0.52 -2.29 9.72
C ALA A 41 -1.68 -3.04 9.09
N LEU A 42 -1.39 -3.84 8.07
CA LEU A 42 -2.43 -4.65 7.45
C LEU A 42 -3.05 -5.63 8.43
N GLY A 43 -2.25 -6.12 9.37
CA GLY A 43 -2.74 -7.02 10.40
C GLY A 43 -3.75 -6.38 11.33
N GLU A 44 -3.77 -5.06 11.40
CA GLU A 44 -4.71 -4.35 12.26
C GLU A 44 -6.03 -4.03 11.56
N LEU A 45 -6.12 -4.33 10.28
CA LEU A 45 -7.37 -4.11 9.55
C LEU A 45 -8.46 -5.03 10.08
N THR A 46 -9.68 -4.50 10.13
CA THR A 46 -10.81 -5.35 10.42
C THR A 46 -11.01 -6.33 9.26
N PRO A 47 -11.69 -7.46 9.50
CA PRO A 47 -11.98 -8.38 8.40
C PRO A 47 -12.71 -7.71 7.24
N ARG A 48 -13.61 -6.79 7.55
CA ARG A 48 -14.33 -6.08 6.52
C ARG A 48 -13.42 -5.21 5.68
N GLN A 49 -12.53 -4.46 6.33
CA GLN A 49 -11.59 -3.61 5.62
C GLN A 49 -10.68 -4.44 4.73
N ARG A 50 -10.23 -5.58 5.24
CA ARG A 50 -9.37 -6.47 4.47
C ARG A 50 -10.08 -6.99 3.24
N THR A 51 -11.37 -7.34 3.39
CA THR A 51 -12.16 -7.81 2.27
C THR A 51 -12.33 -6.71 1.22
N LEU A 52 -12.61 -5.49 1.66
CA LEU A 52 -12.75 -4.36 0.74
C LEU A 52 -11.49 -4.14 -0.06
N PHE A 53 -10.34 -4.17 0.60
CA PHE A 53 -9.06 -3.99 -0.08
C PHE A 53 -8.81 -5.10 -1.08
N ARG A 54 -9.09 -6.33 -0.69
CA ARG A 54 -8.88 -7.46 -1.59
C ARG A 54 -9.74 -7.34 -2.83
N GLN A 55 -11.00 -7.00 -2.64
CA GLN A 55 -11.92 -6.87 -3.75
C GLN A 55 -11.46 -5.79 -4.72
N HIS A 56 -11.03 -4.67 -4.19
CA HIS A 56 -10.62 -3.56 -5.06
C HIS A 56 -9.23 -3.77 -5.66
N TYR A 57 -8.25 -4.16 -4.87
CA TYR A 57 -6.87 -4.19 -5.33
C TYR A 57 -6.46 -5.51 -5.96
N ILE A 58 -7.07 -6.60 -5.55
CA ILE A 58 -6.70 -7.91 -6.07
C ILE A 58 -7.70 -8.39 -7.11
N ASP A 59 -8.98 -8.32 -6.78
CA ASP A 59 -10.03 -8.80 -7.68
C ASP A 59 -10.37 -7.80 -8.77
N GLY A 60 -9.90 -6.58 -8.65
CA GLY A 60 -10.11 -5.58 -9.68
C GLY A 60 -11.52 -5.00 -9.75
N MET A 61 -12.28 -5.11 -8.66
CA MET A 61 -13.61 -4.55 -8.65
C MET A 61 -13.56 -3.03 -8.64
N THR A 62 -14.41 -2.43 -9.43
CA THR A 62 -14.55 -0.97 -9.43
C THR A 62 -15.35 -0.53 -8.23
N MET A 63 -15.22 0.74 -7.88
CA MET A 63 -16.04 1.32 -6.80
C MET A 63 -17.51 1.14 -7.10
N GLU A 64 -17.86 1.24 -8.37
CA GLU A 64 -19.23 1.09 -8.81
C GLU A 64 -19.74 -0.33 -8.57
N GLN A 65 -18.95 -1.32 -8.95
CA GLN A 65 -19.30 -2.72 -8.74
C GLN A 65 -19.42 -3.04 -7.27
N MET A 66 -18.51 -2.50 -6.47
CA MET A 66 -18.57 -2.72 -5.03
C MET A 66 -19.79 -2.03 -4.42
N GLY A 67 -20.13 -0.86 -4.95
CA GLY A 67 -21.33 -0.19 -4.48
C GLY A 67 -22.57 -1.03 -4.72
N LEU A 68 -22.65 -1.66 -5.88
CA LEU A 68 -23.77 -2.55 -6.18
C LEU A 68 -23.78 -3.76 -5.25
N LEU A 69 -22.60 -4.31 -5.01
CA LEU A 69 -22.47 -5.47 -4.13
C LEU A 69 -22.93 -5.16 -2.70
N TYR A 70 -22.53 -4.01 -2.19
CA TYR A 70 -22.84 -3.63 -0.81
C TYR A 70 -24.10 -2.79 -0.70
N GLN A 71 -24.76 -2.52 -1.83
CA GLN A 71 -26.00 -1.75 -1.87
C GLN A 71 -25.81 -0.35 -1.29
N VAL A 72 -24.71 0.29 -1.67
CA VAL A 72 -24.40 1.66 -1.29
C VAL A 72 -23.89 2.40 -2.50
N HIS A 73 -23.85 3.71 -2.41
CA HIS A 73 -23.32 4.53 -3.48
C HIS A 73 -21.80 4.31 -3.59
N ARG A 74 -21.29 4.41 -4.81
CA ARG A 74 -19.85 4.21 -5.03
C ARG A 74 -18.98 5.15 -4.20
N LEU A 75 -19.48 6.35 -3.92
CA LEU A 75 -18.73 7.30 -3.08
C LEU A 75 -18.61 6.81 -1.65
N THR A 76 -19.58 6.05 -1.18
CA THR A 76 -19.50 5.47 0.15
C THR A 76 -18.37 4.43 0.20
N VAL A 77 -18.29 3.62 -0.85
CA VAL A 77 -17.19 2.64 -0.95
C VAL A 77 -15.85 3.37 -0.99
N PHE A 78 -15.78 4.43 -1.78
CA PHE A 78 -14.56 5.22 -1.89
C PHE A 78 -14.13 5.73 -0.51
N ARG A 79 -15.08 6.26 0.26
CA ARG A 79 -14.77 6.78 1.60
C ARG A 79 -14.29 5.68 2.53
N TRP A 80 -14.88 4.50 2.45
CA TRP A 80 -14.46 3.37 3.27
C TRP A 80 -13.01 3.01 2.97
N ILE A 81 -12.68 2.93 1.69
CA ILE A 81 -11.33 2.55 1.27
C ILE A 81 -10.33 3.63 1.64
N GLU A 82 -10.69 4.90 1.43
CA GLU A 82 -9.80 5.99 1.77
C GLU A 82 -9.54 6.09 3.26
N ALA A 83 -10.56 5.87 4.06
CA ALA A 83 -10.40 5.88 5.52
C ALA A 83 -9.45 4.77 5.95
N ALA A 84 -9.62 3.58 5.40
CA ALA A 84 -8.75 2.46 5.72
C ALA A 84 -7.33 2.69 5.25
N ARG A 85 -7.16 3.30 4.07
CA ARG A 85 -5.82 3.64 3.58
C ARG A 85 -5.14 4.63 4.52
N GLY A 86 -5.90 5.61 5.02
CA GLY A 86 -5.37 6.56 5.97
C GLY A 86 -4.89 5.89 7.25
N GLU A 87 -5.66 4.94 7.75
CA GLU A 87 -5.27 4.20 8.94
C GLU A 87 -4.00 3.40 8.71
N ILE A 88 -3.91 2.73 7.58
CA ILE A 88 -2.70 1.97 7.24
C ILE A 88 -1.49 2.88 7.17
N SER A 89 -1.64 4.02 6.50
CA SER A 89 -0.54 4.97 6.39
C SER A 89 -0.07 5.46 7.73
N GLU A 90 -1.00 5.78 8.61
CA GLU A 90 -0.65 6.30 9.92
C GLU A 90 0.04 5.24 10.77
N VAL A 91 -0.48 4.03 10.78
CA VAL A 91 0.14 2.96 11.55
C VAL A 91 1.53 2.62 11.00
N THR A 92 1.63 2.56 9.67
CA THR A 92 2.91 2.27 9.03
C THR A 92 3.94 3.34 9.40
N ARG A 93 3.53 4.61 9.35
CA ARG A 93 4.43 5.71 9.68
C ARG A 93 4.92 5.61 11.11
N LYS A 94 4.02 5.32 12.04
CA LYS A 94 4.39 5.21 13.44
C LYS A 94 5.35 4.06 13.68
N LEU A 95 5.08 2.92 13.08
CA LEU A 95 5.94 1.75 13.26
C LEU A 95 7.32 1.99 12.65
N MET A 96 7.37 2.66 11.50
CA MET A 96 8.64 2.98 10.90
C MET A 96 9.43 3.94 11.77
N ALA A 97 8.78 4.94 12.35
CA ALA A 97 9.44 5.89 13.21
C ALA A 97 10.06 5.19 14.42
N GLU A 98 9.33 4.23 14.98
CA GLU A 98 9.82 3.46 16.11
C GLU A 98 11.04 2.62 15.75
N LYS A 99 10.98 1.99 14.60
CA LYS A 99 12.04 1.06 14.19
C LYS A 99 13.29 1.77 13.74
N LEU A 100 13.14 2.91 13.10
CA LEU A 100 14.28 3.61 12.54
C LEU A 100 14.92 4.58 13.52
N THR A 101 14.27 4.84 14.63
CA THR A 101 14.69 5.86 15.58
C THR A 101 14.97 7.18 14.86
N ALA A 102 14.28 7.41 13.74
CA ALA A 102 14.45 8.60 12.94
C ALA A 102 13.43 9.65 13.33
N LYS A 103 13.69 10.88 12.94
CA LYS A 103 12.74 11.97 13.17
C LYS A 103 11.53 11.75 12.27
N ASP A 104 10.37 12.16 12.79
CA ASP A 104 9.14 12.02 12.03
C ASP A 104 9.24 12.61 10.62
N ALA A 105 9.95 13.73 10.50
CA ALA A 105 10.10 14.39 9.20
C ALA A 105 10.81 13.49 8.19
N GLU A 106 11.83 12.76 8.65
CA GLU A 106 12.57 11.86 7.76
C GLU A 106 11.69 10.68 7.34
N VAL A 107 10.96 10.13 8.30
CA VAL A 107 10.05 9.01 8.00
C VAL A 107 8.96 9.47 7.03
N ALA A 108 8.42 10.66 7.26
CA ALA A 108 7.40 11.19 6.38
C ALA A 108 7.93 11.39 4.95
N SER A 109 9.19 11.83 4.83
CA SER A 109 9.81 11.99 3.53
C SER A 109 9.94 10.66 2.81
N VAL A 110 10.42 9.64 3.53
CA VAL A 110 10.57 8.31 2.93
C VAL A 110 9.21 7.77 2.52
N LEU A 111 8.22 7.92 3.39
CA LEU A 111 6.86 7.45 3.07
C LEU A 111 6.32 8.13 1.84
N ARG A 112 6.55 9.44 1.71
CA ARG A 112 6.10 10.13 0.50
C ARG A 112 6.79 9.61 -0.74
N MET A 113 8.05 9.25 -0.65
CA MET A 113 8.79 8.70 -1.78
C MET A 113 8.20 7.39 -2.28
N ILE A 114 7.70 6.57 -1.37
CA ILE A 114 7.15 5.26 -1.73
C ILE A 114 5.64 5.22 -1.69
N GLN A 115 5.00 6.33 -1.36
CA GLN A 115 3.56 6.37 -1.22
C GLN A 115 2.85 6.16 -2.54
N SER A 116 3.47 6.62 -3.62
CA SER A 116 2.88 6.39 -4.94
C SER A 116 2.81 4.90 -5.26
N GLN A 117 3.60 4.09 -4.57
CA GLN A 117 3.60 2.66 -4.76
C GLN A 117 2.72 1.93 -3.75
N LEU A 118 1.97 2.70 -2.96
CA LEU A 118 1.15 2.10 -1.91
C LEU A 118 0.14 1.10 -2.49
N ASP A 119 -0.50 1.47 -3.59
CA ASP A 119 -1.46 0.59 -4.23
C ASP A 119 -0.80 -0.70 -4.70
N PHE A 120 0.39 -0.58 -5.27
CA PHE A 120 1.14 -1.74 -5.69
C PHE A 120 1.52 -2.61 -4.50
N SER A 121 1.94 -1.98 -3.41
CA SER A 121 2.29 -2.70 -2.18
C SER A 121 1.09 -3.43 -1.59
N LEU A 122 -0.06 -2.78 -1.60
CA LEU A 122 -1.29 -3.40 -1.14
C LEU A 122 -1.60 -4.63 -1.98
N ARG A 123 -1.49 -4.48 -3.29
CA ARG A 123 -1.77 -5.57 -4.21
C ARG A 123 -0.83 -6.74 -3.95
N LEU A 124 0.43 -6.42 -3.75
CA LEU A 124 1.47 -7.42 -3.54
C LEU A 124 1.27 -8.18 -2.23
N GLU A 125 1.10 -7.46 -1.14
CA GLU A 125 0.99 -8.09 0.17
C GLU A 125 -0.32 -8.83 0.35
N LEU A 126 -1.41 -8.27 -0.12
CA LEU A 126 -2.70 -8.93 -0.03
C LEU A 126 -2.72 -10.18 -0.90
N GLY A 127 -2.11 -10.10 -2.07
CA GLY A 127 -2.04 -11.25 -2.95
C GLY A 127 -1.25 -12.39 -2.37
N SER A 128 -0.12 -12.10 -1.76
CA SER A 128 0.74 -13.14 -1.20
C SER A 128 0.21 -13.68 0.12
N SER A 129 -0.59 -12.92 0.84
CA SER A 129 -1.08 -13.34 2.14
C SER A 129 -2.41 -14.06 2.07
N SER A 130 -2.86 -14.40 0.89
CA SER A 130 -4.21 -14.90 0.71
C SER A 130 -4.32 -16.06 -0.26
N PRO A 131 -3.63 -17.15 0.00
CA PRO A 131 -3.77 -18.32 -0.88
C PRO A 131 -5.19 -18.87 -0.89
N SER A 132 -5.90 -18.74 0.22
CA SER A 132 -7.27 -19.22 0.30
C SER A 132 -8.20 -18.44 -0.63
N ASN A 133 -7.81 -17.25 -1.01
CA ASN A 133 -8.60 -16.47 -1.93
C ASN A 133 -8.72 -17.15 -3.29
N ASP A 134 -7.66 -17.80 -3.70
CA ASP A 134 -7.69 -18.54 -4.96
C ASP A 134 -8.65 -19.72 -4.88
N ALA A 135 -8.74 -20.33 -3.72
CA ALA A 135 -9.62 -21.45 -3.54
C ALA A 135 -11.09 -21.05 -3.61
N LEU A 136 -11.39 -19.80 -3.32
CA LEU A 136 -12.75 -19.31 -3.36
C LEU A 136 -13.22 -19.03 -4.76
N LYS A 137 -12.32 -18.95 -5.69
CA LYS A 137 -12.67 -18.73 -7.09
C LYS A 137 -12.92 -20.04 -7.78
#